data_33f3b32ba8057546da9d9a7e6db745b4
#
_entry.id   33f3b32ba8057546da9d9a7e6db745b4
#
_cell.length_a   1.000
_cell.length_b   1.000
_cell.length_c   1.000
_cell.angle_alpha   90.00
_cell.angle_beta   90.00
_cell.angle_gamma   90.00
#
_symmetry.space_group_name_H-M   'P 1'
#
loop_
_entity.id
_entity.type
_entity.pdbx_description
1 polymer ?
#
loop_
_entity_poly.entity_id
_entity_poly.type
_entity_poly.pdbx_seq_one_letter_code
_entity_poly.pdbx_strand_id
1 'polypeptide(L)'
;MLEWLKLYAFPEERKYKELSYAKKAYHQFVEDLKHSFTTRASIFATIHKEATLELRKQLEEEKIPCYVGLVNRNRNSPSDYREKDTETALKETEEFICSALKFKYEKPILTPRFTPSVTRDLREGLGRLREKYNLSVQSHLDENPSESKWVKELEPDCETYSDTYASCNRFGGDYNCIRAHCIYNNEKEINMLKENNVFVAHCPESNLNIASGMAPIRKYLNLGIKVGLGSDVAGGSSLSLLKAGNLARQVSKRYWRYIDSNRKPLQTKDVFAMATIQGGSFFGKTGSFLKGYDADIVVVDDSSLRTTRDLNLSERLERLFYLGLRSRIKAKFIQGNRIL
;
A
#
# COMPACT_ATOMS: atom_id res chain seq x y z
N MET A 1 -11.35 7.31 -12.07
CA MET A 1 -11.25 6.33 -10.97
C MET A 1 -12.55 5.58 -10.75
N LEU A 2 -13.69 6.18 -10.35
CA LEU A 2 -14.94 5.47 -10.02
C LEU A 2 -15.51 4.63 -11.17
N GLU A 3 -15.42 5.08 -12.41
CA GLU A 3 -15.81 4.32 -13.59
C GLU A 3 -14.90 3.12 -13.83
N TRP A 4 -13.59 3.30 -13.70
CA TRP A 4 -12.60 2.23 -13.80
C TRP A 4 -12.86 1.11 -12.77
N LEU A 5 -13.20 1.46 -11.53
CA LEU A 5 -13.57 0.47 -10.52
C LEU A 5 -14.76 -0.40 -10.97
N LYS A 6 -15.79 0.23 -11.55
CA LYS A 6 -17.02 -0.49 -11.98
C LYS A 6 -16.78 -1.38 -13.19
N LEU A 7 -16.00 -0.90 -14.17
CA LEU A 7 -15.83 -1.57 -15.45
C LEU A 7 -14.74 -2.64 -15.44
N TYR A 8 -13.71 -2.47 -14.61
CA TYR A 8 -12.54 -3.34 -14.65
C TYR A 8 -12.24 -4.00 -13.30
N ALA A 9 -12.09 -3.23 -12.21
CA ALA A 9 -11.65 -3.78 -10.94
C ALA A 9 -12.68 -4.74 -10.32
N PHE A 10 -13.94 -4.34 -10.18
CA PHE A 10 -14.95 -5.19 -9.54
C PHE A 10 -15.24 -6.48 -10.31
N PRO A 11 -15.35 -6.48 -11.66
CA PRO A 11 -15.49 -7.73 -12.41
C PRO A 11 -14.33 -8.71 -12.20
N GLU A 12 -13.10 -8.20 -12.09
CA GLU A 12 -11.94 -9.03 -11.86
C GLU A 12 -11.87 -9.55 -10.42
N GLU A 13 -12.08 -8.67 -9.44
CA GLU A 13 -12.05 -9.03 -8.01
C GLU A 13 -13.13 -10.10 -7.66
N ARG A 14 -14.29 -10.11 -8.33
CA ARG A 14 -15.33 -11.13 -8.15
C ARG A 14 -14.88 -12.54 -8.46
N LYS A 15 -13.98 -12.73 -9.43
CA LYS A 15 -13.49 -14.06 -9.83
C LYS A 15 -12.81 -14.80 -8.70
N TYR A 16 -12.28 -14.07 -7.72
CA TYR A 16 -11.63 -14.64 -6.54
C TYR A 16 -12.59 -15.38 -5.60
N LYS A 17 -13.90 -15.29 -5.82
CA LYS A 17 -14.88 -16.17 -5.17
C LYS A 17 -14.64 -17.64 -5.49
N GLU A 18 -14.15 -17.92 -6.71
CA GLU A 18 -13.76 -19.26 -7.12
C GLU A 18 -12.33 -19.56 -6.61
N LEU A 19 -12.22 -20.44 -5.63
CA LEU A 19 -10.95 -20.75 -4.98
C LEU A 19 -9.89 -21.28 -5.96
N SER A 20 -10.28 -21.99 -7.00
CA SER A 20 -9.38 -22.47 -8.07
C SER A 20 -8.77 -21.30 -8.85
N TYR A 21 -9.55 -20.28 -9.15
CA TYR A 21 -9.07 -19.04 -9.75
C TYR A 21 -8.13 -18.31 -8.80
N ALA A 22 -8.55 -18.11 -7.55
CA ALA A 22 -7.76 -17.42 -6.53
C ALA A 22 -6.39 -18.07 -6.32
N LYS A 23 -6.32 -19.41 -6.22
CA LYS A 23 -5.07 -20.17 -6.11
C LYS A 23 -4.11 -19.86 -7.24
N LYS A 24 -4.57 -19.90 -8.49
CA LYS A 24 -3.76 -19.65 -9.67
C LYS A 24 -3.29 -18.19 -9.73
N ALA A 25 -4.20 -17.24 -9.49
CA ALA A 25 -3.89 -15.81 -9.56
C ALA A 25 -2.90 -15.40 -8.44
N TYR A 26 -3.10 -15.88 -7.22
CA TYR A 26 -2.19 -15.61 -6.11
C TYR A 26 -0.85 -16.29 -6.26
N HIS A 27 -0.80 -17.50 -6.83
CA HIS A 27 0.48 -18.15 -7.16
C HIS A 27 1.31 -17.26 -8.11
N GLN A 28 0.69 -16.77 -9.18
CA GLN A 28 1.36 -15.84 -10.10
C GLN A 28 1.83 -14.56 -9.38
N PHE A 29 0.97 -13.98 -8.54
CA PHE A 29 1.32 -12.78 -7.77
C PHE A 29 2.50 -13.03 -6.81
N VAL A 30 2.51 -14.14 -6.10
CA VAL A 30 3.57 -14.49 -5.13
C VAL A 30 4.89 -14.74 -5.85
N GLU A 31 4.87 -15.43 -7.00
CA GLU A 31 6.05 -15.62 -7.85
C GLU A 31 6.57 -14.28 -8.39
N ASP A 32 5.70 -13.40 -8.87
CA ASP A 32 6.10 -12.06 -9.32
C ASP A 32 6.68 -11.22 -8.16
N LEU A 33 6.10 -11.31 -6.97
CA LEU A 33 6.60 -10.63 -5.77
C LEU A 33 7.97 -11.17 -5.36
N LYS A 34 8.16 -12.48 -5.40
CA LYS A 34 9.44 -13.16 -5.14
C LYS A 34 10.54 -12.67 -6.07
N HIS A 35 10.24 -12.48 -7.35
CA HIS A 35 11.17 -11.99 -8.37
C HIS A 35 11.26 -10.46 -8.46
N SER A 36 10.53 -9.72 -7.62
CA SER A 36 10.59 -8.26 -7.52
C SER A 36 11.64 -7.78 -6.52
N PHE A 37 11.89 -6.47 -6.47
CA PHE A 37 12.75 -5.84 -5.46
C PHE A 37 12.08 -5.71 -4.08
N THR A 38 10.81 -6.07 -3.96
CA THR A 38 10.02 -5.92 -2.74
C THR A 38 10.28 -7.10 -1.80
N THR A 39 10.69 -6.83 -0.57
CA THR A 39 10.89 -7.86 0.48
C THR A 39 9.70 -7.97 1.41
N ARG A 40 8.91 -6.92 1.55
CA ARG A 40 7.69 -6.88 2.40
C ARG A 40 6.61 -6.03 1.75
N ALA A 41 5.36 -6.42 1.94
CA ALA A 41 4.23 -5.69 1.37
C ALA A 41 3.05 -5.60 2.35
N SER A 42 2.24 -4.54 2.20
CA SER A 42 0.90 -4.45 2.78
C SER A 42 -0.10 -4.60 1.65
N ILE A 43 -0.92 -5.65 1.72
CA ILE A 43 -1.70 -6.14 0.57
C ILE A 43 -3.20 -6.03 0.85
N PHE A 44 -3.91 -5.35 -0.05
CA PHE A 44 -5.36 -5.40 -0.14
C PHE A 44 -5.72 -6.66 -0.94
N ALA A 45 -6.31 -7.67 -0.29
CA ALA A 45 -6.78 -8.86 -0.99
C ALA A 45 -8.20 -8.63 -1.55
N THR A 46 -9.14 -9.51 -1.29
CA THR A 46 -10.54 -9.37 -1.71
C THR A 46 -11.49 -9.48 -0.52
N ILE A 47 -12.82 -9.39 -0.76
CA ILE A 47 -13.83 -9.66 0.28
C ILE A 47 -13.97 -11.18 0.57
N HIS A 48 -13.36 -12.04 -0.23
CA HIS A 48 -13.53 -13.50 -0.15
C HIS A 48 -12.52 -14.08 0.84
N LYS A 49 -13.00 -14.44 2.04
CA LYS A 49 -12.18 -14.92 3.15
C LYS A 49 -11.28 -16.11 2.76
N GLU A 50 -11.86 -17.14 2.14
CA GLU A 50 -11.09 -18.35 1.76
C GLU A 50 -10.00 -18.05 0.73
N ALA A 51 -10.27 -17.18 -0.24
CA ALA A 51 -9.27 -16.72 -1.18
C ALA A 51 -8.15 -15.93 -0.48
N THR A 52 -8.49 -15.05 0.47
CA THR A 52 -7.52 -14.26 1.21
C THR A 52 -6.63 -15.14 2.11
N LEU A 53 -7.21 -16.18 2.72
CA LEU A 53 -6.46 -17.19 3.48
C LEU A 53 -5.51 -17.99 2.56
N GLU A 54 -5.92 -18.31 1.34
CA GLU A 54 -5.06 -18.97 0.36
C GLU A 54 -3.84 -18.11 -0.02
N LEU A 55 -4.03 -16.80 -0.26
CA LEU A 55 -2.91 -15.88 -0.48
C LEU A 55 -1.92 -15.92 0.69
N ARG A 56 -2.42 -15.86 1.90
CA ARG A 56 -1.57 -15.89 3.10
C ARG A 56 -0.79 -17.17 3.23
N LYS A 57 -1.42 -18.31 2.94
CA LYS A 57 -0.75 -19.62 2.93
C LYS A 57 0.42 -19.65 1.95
N GLN A 58 0.23 -19.15 0.73
CA GLN A 58 1.28 -19.11 -0.29
C GLN A 58 2.43 -18.19 0.10
N LEU A 59 2.14 -17.00 0.68
CA LEU A 59 3.16 -16.09 1.18
C LEU A 59 3.94 -16.68 2.36
N GLU A 60 3.27 -17.38 3.28
CA GLU A 60 3.89 -18.10 4.40
C GLU A 60 4.83 -19.20 3.93
N GLU A 61 4.42 -20.01 2.94
CA GLU A 61 5.24 -21.07 2.33
C GLU A 61 6.53 -20.50 1.73
N GLU A 62 6.45 -19.34 1.09
CA GLU A 62 7.60 -18.62 0.52
C GLU A 62 8.36 -17.75 1.54
N LYS A 63 7.93 -17.71 2.81
CA LYS A 63 8.54 -16.94 3.90
C LYS A 63 8.68 -15.45 3.58
N ILE A 64 7.67 -14.86 2.92
CA ILE A 64 7.64 -13.45 2.57
C ILE A 64 6.75 -12.71 3.57
N PRO A 65 7.32 -11.93 4.52
CA PRO A 65 6.54 -11.24 5.54
C PRO A 65 5.67 -10.14 4.92
N CYS A 66 4.37 -10.28 5.03
CA CYS A 66 3.41 -9.30 4.54
C CYS A 66 2.35 -8.98 5.60
N TYR A 67 1.75 -7.82 5.48
CA TYR A 67 0.43 -7.58 6.04
C TYR A 67 -0.60 -7.90 4.96
N VAL A 68 -1.56 -8.77 5.25
CA VAL A 68 -2.62 -9.14 4.31
C VAL A 68 -3.98 -8.83 4.92
N GLY A 69 -4.80 -8.09 4.19
CA GLY A 69 -6.11 -7.66 4.65
C GLY A 69 -7.26 -8.26 3.87
N LEU A 70 -8.23 -8.82 4.59
CA LEU A 70 -9.57 -9.08 4.06
C LEU A 70 -10.24 -7.72 3.85
N VAL A 71 -10.66 -7.45 2.61
CA VAL A 71 -11.25 -6.16 2.26
C VAL A 71 -12.70 -6.09 2.73
N ASN A 72 -13.04 -5.05 3.49
CA ASN A 72 -14.41 -4.79 3.90
C ASN A 72 -15.08 -3.76 2.99
N ARG A 73 -16.31 -4.08 2.55
CA ARG A 73 -17.16 -3.22 1.73
C ARG A 73 -18.61 -3.68 1.78
N ASN A 74 -19.48 -3.01 2.52
CA ASN A 74 -20.88 -3.37 2.69
C ASN A 74 -21.87 -2.36 2.08
N ARG A 75 -21.39 -1.27 1.45
CA ARG A 75 -22.24 -0.30 0.72
C ARG A 75 -21.61 0.14 -0.61
N ASN A 76 -22.41 0.77 -1.46
CA ASN A 76 -22.00 1.40 -2.73
C ASN A 76 -21.16 0.50 -3.64
N SER A 77 -21.47 -0.77 -3.64
CA SER A 77 -20.79 -1.82 -4.38
C SER A 77 -21.82 -2.74 -5.03
N PRO A 78 -21.50 -3.45 -6.11
CA PRO A 78 -22.41 -4.44 -6.70
C PRO A 78 -22.90 -5.43 -5.65
N SER A 79 -24.19 -5.83 -5.74
CA SER A 79 -24.83 -6.69 -4.73
C SER A 79 -24.17 -8.05 -4.58
N ASP A 80 -23.56 -8.55 -5.63
CA ASP A 80 -22.82 -9.81 -5.71
C ASP A 80 -21.34 -9.68 -5.33
N TYR A 81 -20.88 -8.45 -5.01
CA TYR A 81 -19.51 -8.14 -4.59
C TYR A 81 -19.49 -7.15 -3.42
N ARG A 82 -20.24 -7.44 -2.37
CA ARG A 82 -20.21 -6.74 -1.07
C ARG A 82 -20.62 -7.70 0.04
N GLU A 83 -20.22 -7.42 1.27
CA GLU A 83 -20.75 -8.13 2.43
C GLU A 83 -22.25 -7.87 2.58
N LYS A 84 -22.95 -8.87 3.08
CA LYS A 84 -24.40 -8.87 3.23
C LYS A 84 -24.87 -7.77 4.17
N ASP A 85 -24.22 -7.69 5.33
CA ASP A 85 -24.54 -6.74 6.39
C ASP A 85 -23.29 -6.54 7.31
N THR A 86 -23.42 -5.63 8.26
CA THR A 86 -22.33 -5.29 9.20
C THR A 86 -21.96 -6.45 10.11
N GLU A 87 -22.94 -7.20 10.61
CA GLU A 87 -22.71 -8.31 11.56
C GLU A 87 -21.93 -9.44 10.88
N THR A 88 -22.38 -9.85 9.69
CA THR A 88 -21.70 -10.87 8.88
C THR A 88 -20.26 -10.43 8.56
N ALA A 89 -20.07 -9.17 8.13
CA ALA A 89 -18.75 -8.63 7.79
C ALA A 89 -17.80 -8.65 8.99
N LEU A 90 -18.25 -8.25 10.16
CA LEU A 90 -17.46 -8.27 11.40
C LEU A 90 -17.10 -9.68 11.83
N LYS A 91 -18.07 -10.60 11.77
CA LYS A 91 -17.84 -12.01 12.11
C LYS A 91 -16.81 -12.65 11.19
N GLU A 92 -16.96 -12.49 9.87
CA GLU A 92 -15.99 -13.05 8.89
C GLU A 92 -14.61 -12.42 9.02
N THR A 93 -14.55 -11.11 9.33
CA THR A 93 -13.28 -10.42 9.59
C THR A 93 -12.61 -10.95 10.85
N GLU A 94 -13.37 -11.18 11.92
CA GLU A 94 -12.83 -11.73 13.16
C GLU A 94 -12.35 -13.18 12.99
N GLU A 95 -13.11 -14.03 12.30
CA GLU A 95 -12.71 -15.38 11.94
C GLU A 95 -11.41 -15.38 11.10
N PHE A 96 -11.30 -14.45 10.13
CA PHE A 96 -10.10 -14.24 9.34
C PHE A 96 -8.91 -13.86 10.24
N ILE A 97 -9.08 -12.89 11.15
CA ILE A 97 -8.03 -12.48 12.09
C ILE A 97 -7.56 -13.68 12.93
N CYS A 98 -8.48 -14.43 13.53
CA CYS A 98 -8.15 -15.58 14.37
C CYS A 98 -7.42 -16.68 13.59
N SER A 99 -7.83 -16.96 12.36
CA SER A 99 -7.15 -17.92 11.48
C SER A 99 -5.76 -17.44 11.08
N ALA A 100 -5.61 -16.14 10.94
CA ALA A 100 -4.39 -15.47 10.54
C ALA A 100 -3.29 -15.44 11.61
N LEU A 101 -3.64 -15.48 12.88
CA LEU A 101 -2.69 -15.47 14.01
C LEU A 101 -1.81 -16.74 14.07
N LYS A 102 -2.12 -17.76 13.30
CA LYS A 102 -1.36 -19.01 13.22
C LYS A 102 -0.12 -18.93 12.32
N PHE A 103 -0.03 -17.91 11.47
CA PHE A 103 1.09 -17.74 10.54
C PHE A 103 2.25 -17.00 11.21
N LYS A 104 3.47 -17.36 10.83
CA LYS A 104 4.71 -16.77 11.38
C LYS A 104 5.13 -15.51 10.63
N TYR A 105 5.08 -15.55 9.31
CA TYR A 105 5.56 -14.46 8.44
C TYR A 105 4.44 -13.49 8.09
N GLU A 106 3.22 -13.97 8.04
CA GLU A 106 2.04 -13.21 7.68
C GLU A 106 1.35 -12.61 8.90
N LYS A 107 0.90 -11.36 8.76
CA LYS A 107 0.10 -10.67 9.80
C LYS A 107 -1.21 -10.14 9.20
N PRO A 108 -2.34 -10.26 9.92
CA PRO A 108 -3.58 -9.64 9.49
C PRO A 108 -3.48 -8.11 9.62
N ILE A 109 -4.12 -7.41 8.69
CA ILE A 109 -4.32 -5.97 8.75
C ILE A 109 -5.78 -5.67 8.43
N LEU A 110 -6.42 -4.81 9.23
CA LEU A 110 -7.79 -4.37 8.93
C LEU A 110 -7.80 -3.53 7.66
N THR A 111 -8.72 -3.86 6.76
CA THR A 111 -8.73 -3.29 5.42
C THR A 111 -10.13 -2.80 5.02
N PRO A 112 -10.70 -1.79 5.72
CA PRO A 112 -11.84 -1.08 5.15
C PRO A 112 -11.38 -0.46 3.83
N ARG A 113 -12.02 -0.81 2.70
CA ARG A 113 -11.51 -0.37 1.38
C ARG A 113 -11.34 1.15 1.33
N PHE A 114 -12.43 1.89 1.54
CA PHE A 114 -12.46 3.34 1.67
C PHE A 114 -13.83 3.77 2.21
N THR A 115 -13.95 4.97 2.75
CA THR A 115 -15.19 5.42 3.43
C THR A 115 -16.45 5.26 2.59
N PRO A 116 -16.49 5.59 1.27
CA PRO A 116 -17.70 5.41 0.48
C PRO A 116 -18.22 3.97 0.38
N SER A 117 -17.37 2.97 0.53
CA SER A 117 -17.78 1.55 0.42
C SER A 117 -18.05 0.88 1.77
N VAL A 118 -17.82 1.56 2.89
CA VAL A 118 -17.95 0.98 4.24
C VAL A 118 -18.87 1.85 5.10
N THR A 119 -19.96 1.28 5.62
CA THR A 119 -20.87 2.02 6.52
C THR A 119 -20.18 2.43 7.82
N ARG A 120 -20.72 3.46 8.50
CA ARG A 120 -20.19 3.92 9.80
C ARG A 120 -20.17 2.78 10.83
N ASP A 121 -21.28 2.04 10.95
CA ASP A 121 -21.40 0.92 11.90
C ASP A 121 -20.31 -0.14 11.68
N LEU A 122 -20.03 -0.48 10.41
CA LEU A 122 -18.94 -1.42 10.09
C LEU A 122 -17.59 -0.81 10.43
N ARG A 123 -17.37 0.46 10.13
CA ARG A 123 -16.13 1.15 10.52
C ARG A 123 -15.91 1.16 12.02
N GLU A 124 -16.94 1.44 12.83
CA GLU A 124 -16.88 1.39 14.29
C GLU A 124 -16.60 -0.03 14.80
N GLY A 125 -17.27 -1.04 14.23
CA GLY A 125 -17.02 -2.44 14.54
C GLY A 125 -15.57 -2.87 14.25
N LEU A 126 -15.03 -2.46 13.11
CA LEU A 126 -13.61 -2.69 12.78
C LEU A 126 -12.67 -1.94 13.74
N GLY A 127 -13.07 -0.77 14.26
CA GLY A 127 -12.33 -0.07 15.31
C GLY A 127 -12.25 -0.89 16.61
N ARG A 128 -13.35 -1.51 17.02
CA ARG A 128 -13.36 -2.43 18.18
C ARG A 128 -12.48 -3.68 17.96
N LEU A 129 -12.49 -4.26 16.75
CA LEU A 129 -11.60 -5.38 16.42
C LEU A 129 -10.12 -4.95 16.42
N ARG A 130 -9.83 -3.72 15.97
CA ARG A 130 -8.49 -3.14 16.03
C ARG A 130 -7.95 -3.14 17.46
N GLU A 131 -8.71 -2.62 18.39
CA GLU A 131 -8.34 -2.58 19.82
C GLU A 131 -8.20 -3.98 20.42
N LYS A 132 -9.20 -4.83 20.17
CA LYS A 132 -9.23 -6.20 20.73
C LYS A 132 -8.01 -7.04 20.33
N TYR A 133 -7.52 -6.88 19.11
CA TYR A 133 -6.44 -7.70 18.55
C TYR A 133 -5.13 -6.94 18.28
N ASN A 134 -5.03 -5.68 18.68
CA ASN A 134 -3.85 -4.81 18.47
C ASN A 134 -3.42 -4.74 16.99
N LEU A 135 -4.35 -4.47 16.09
CA LEU A 135 -4.12 -4.57 14.65
C LEU A 135 -3.74 -3.24 14.01
N SER A 136 -2.88 -3.33 13.00
CA SER A 136 -2.65 -2.26 12.04
C SER A 136 -3.87 -2.10 11.11
N VAL A 137 -3.99 -0.92 10.49
CA VAL A 137 -5.08 -0.60 9.54
C VAL A 137 -4.51 -0.04 8.25
N GLN A 138 -5.06 -0.47 7.12
CA GLN A 138 -4.83 0.15 5.81
C GLN A 138 -6.15 0.58 5.16
N SER A 139 -6.11 1.65 4.38
CA SER A 139 -7.25 2.13 3.59
C SER A 139 -6.79 3.16 2.55
N HIS A 140 -7.69 3.58 1.66
CA HIS A 140 -7.47 4.71 0.74
C HIS A 140 -7.90 6.02 1.40
N LEU A 141 -7.26 7.12 1.01
CA LEU A 141 -7.58 8.46 1.53
C LEU A 141 -7.32 9.51 0.46
N ASP A 142 -8.34 10.32 0.16
CA ASP A 142 -8.25 11.51 -0.70
C ASP A 142 -7.53 11.25 -2.03
N GLU A 143 -7.91 10.18 -2.71
CA GLU A 143 -7.33 9.83 -3.98
C GLU A 143 -7.84 10.70 -5.12
N ASN A 144 -9.12 11.09 -5.07
CA ASN A 144 -9.78 11.77 -6.18
C ASN A 144 -10.77 12.83 -5.67
N PRO A 145 -10.87 14.03 -6.31
CA PRO A 145 -11.80 15.07 -5.87
C PRO A 145 -13.27 14.62 -5.83
N SER A 146 -13.68 13.78 -6.78
CA SER A 146 -15.06 13.23 -6.78
C SER A 146 -15.31 12.28 -5.62
N GLU A 147 -14.28 11.55 -5.19
CA GLU A 147 -14.32 10.70 -4.00
C GLU A 147 -14.47 11.55 -2.73
N SER A 148 -13.64 12.57 -2.54
CA SER A 148 -13.70 13.45 -1.37
C SER A 148 -15.06 14.16 -1.29
N LYS A 149 -15.61 14.62 -2.42
CA LYS A 149 -16.96 15.17 -2.47
C LYS A 149 -18.01 14.14 -2.05
N TRP A 150 -17.92 12.92 -2.55
CA TRP A 150 -18.84 11.83 -2.22
C TRP A 150 -18.77 11.45 -0.74
N VAL A 151 -17.59 11.46 -0.14
CA VAL A 151 -17.41 11.27 1.31
C VAL A 151 -18.14 12.35 2.10
N LYS A 152 -18.05 13.61 1.69
CA LYS A 152 -18.75 14.72 2.35
C LYS A 152 -20.28 14.59 2.27
N GLU A 153 -20.80 14.06 1.17
CA GLU A 153 -22.23 13.77 1.01
C GLU A 153 -22.70 12.62 1.91
N LEU A 154 -21.87 11.59 2.08
CA LEU A 154 -22.19 10.39 2.87
C LEU A 154 -22.00 10.58 4.38
N GLU A 155 -21.09 11.44 4.79
CA GLU A 155 -20.69 11.69 6.17
C GLU A 155 -20.70 13.22 6.45
N PRO A 156 -21.88 13.89 6.39
CA PRO A 156 -21.98 15.35 6.48
C PRO A 156 -21.48 15.92 7.82
N ASP A 157 -21.51 15.10 8.89
CA ASP A 157 -21.04 15.49 10.23
C ASP A 157 -19.50 15.49 10.35
N CYS A 158 -18.78 14.91 9.40
CA CYS A 158 -17.34 14.93 9.37
C CYS A 158 -16.85 16.17 8.61
N GLU A 159 -15.92 16.91 9.20
CA GLU A 159 -15.35 18.09 8.54
C GLU A 159 -14.47 17.70 7.36
N THR A 160 -13.65 16.64 7.53
CA THR A 160 -12.72 16.14 6.53
C THR A 160 -12.92 14.66 6.27
N TYR A 161 -12.31 14.14 5.20
CA TYR A 161 -12.30 12.71 4.93
C TYR A 161 -11.58 11.93 6.04
N SER A 162 -10.47 12.46 6.54
CA SER A 162 -9.70 11.87 7.64
C SER A 162 -10.51 11.71 8.92
N ASP A 163 -11.44 12.63 9.21
CA ASP A 163 -12.32 12.56 10.38
C ASP A 163 -13.20 11.30 10.35
N THR A 164 -13.58 10.80 9.17
CA THR A 164 -14.38 9.58 9.03
C THR A 164 -13.67 8.33 9.53
N TYR A 165 -12.35 8.34 9.55
CA TYR A 165 -11.53 7.29 10.12
C TYR A 165 -11.18 7.55 11.58
N ALA A 166 -10.88 8.80 11.94
CA ALA A 166 -10.53 9.19 13.30
C ALA A 166 -11.69 8.94 14.27
N SER A 167 -12.93 9.28 13.89
CA SER A 167 -14.14 9.04 14.68
C SER A 167 -14.40 7.56 15.01
N CYS A 168 -13.78 6.64 14.28
CA CYS A 168 -13.92 5.20 14.48
C CYS A 168 -12.63 4.53 15.00
N ASN A 169 -11.73 5.30 15.61
CA ASN A 169 -10.43 4.84 16.15
C ASN A 169 -9.57 4.08 15.13
N ARG A 170 -9.44 4.62 13.87
CA ARG A 170 -8.70 3.97 12.78
C ARG A 170 -7.76 4.89 12.03
N PHE A 171 -7.31 5.97 12.70
CA PHE A 171 -6.42 6.95 12.08
C PHE A 171 -5.11 7.11 12.90
N GLY A 172 -4.24 6.10 12.86
CA GLY A 172 -2.95 6.11 13.56
C GLY A 172 -3.07 5.84 15.08
N GLY A 173 -2.37 6.60 15.91
CA GLY A 173 -2.28 6.40 17.34
C GLY A 173 -1.26 5.31 17.70
N ASP A 174 -1.59 4.46 18.69
CA ASP A 174 -0.68 3.42 19.21
C ASP A 174 -0.40 2.28 18.21
N TYR A 175 -1.23 2.14 17.20
CA TYR A 175 -1.11 1.09 16.17
C TYR A 175 -0.78 1.67 14.82
N ASN A 176 0.07 0.98 14.07
CA ASN A 176 0.44 1.39 12.71
C ASN A 176 -0.79 1.55 11.81
N CYS A 177 -0.78 2.62 11.04
CA CYS A 177 -1.83 2.94 10.09
C CYS A 177 -1.19 3.39 8.78
N ILE A 178 -1.68 2.88 7.64
CA ILE A 178 -1.23 3.30 6.32
C ILE A 178 -2.42 3.79 5.50
N ARG A 179 -2.23 4.92 4.79
CA ARG A 179 -3.19 5.50 3.86
C ARG A 179 -2.58 5.58 2.47
N ALA A 180 -3.26 4.96 1.52
CA ALA A 180 -2.86 5.02 0.12
C ALA A 180 -3.27 6.35 -0.51
N HIS A 181 -2.47 6.80 -1.46
CA HIS A 181 -2.63 7.98 -2.32
C HIS A 181 -2.41 9.32 -1.61
N CYS A 182 -3.30 9.77 -0.75
CA CYS A 182 -3.22 11.04 -0.01
C CYS A 182 -2.89 12.23 -0.94
N ILE A 183 -3.69 12.41 -2.01
CA ILE A 183 -3.41 13.40 -3.06
C ILE A 183 -3.99 14.77 -2.70
N TYR A 184 -5.22 14.80 -2.19
CA TYR A 184 -6.02 16.00 -2.01
C TYR A 184 -6.23 16.40 -0.55
N ASN A 185 -5.41 15.86 0.37
CA ASN A 185 -5.48 16.22 1.79
C ASN A 185 -5.30 17.72 2.00
N ASN A 186 -6.20 18.33 2.77
CA ASN A 186 -6.06 19.72 3.22
C ASN A 186 -5.06 19.83 4.39
N GLU A 187 -4.81 21.06 4.86
CA GLU A 187 -3.82 21.30 5.92
C GLU A 187 -4.18 20.60 7.25
N LYS A 188 -5.48 20.55 7.61
CA LYS A 188 -5.94 19.84 8.82
C LYS A 188 -5.61 18.34 8.70
N GLU A 189 -5.92 17.72 7.58
CA GLU A 189 -5.66 16.32 7.34
C GLU A 189 -4.18 15.98 7.32
N ILE A 190 -3.35 16.86 6.74
CA ILE A 190 -1.90 16.71 6.74
C ILE A 190 -1.34 16.76 8.18
N ASN A 191 -1.87 17.65 9.02
CA ASN A 191 -1.52 17.69 10.43
C ASN A 191 -1.96 16.41 11.16
N MET A 192 -3.16 15.92 10.88
CA MET A 192 -3.65 14.64 11.43
C MET A 192 -2.76 13.46 11.03
N LEU A 193 -2.31 13.38 9.76
CA LEU A 193 -1.36 12.35 9.30
C LEU A 193 -0.07 12.39 10.14
N LYS A 194 0.48 13.59 10.37
CA LYS A 194 1.72 13.79 11.13
C LYS A 194 1.56 13.42 12.59
N GLU A 195 0.57 13.98 13.27
CA GLU A 195 0.34 13.85 14.71
C GLU A 195 0.02 12.41 15.11
N ASN A 196 -0.67 11.69 14.25
CA ASN A 196 -1.06 10.30 14.48
C ASN A 196 -0.08 9.26 13.89
N ASN A 197 1.10 9.68 13.43
CA ASN A 197 2.11 8.80 12.83
C ASN A 197 1.59 7.91 11.70
N VAL A 198 0.67 8.44 10.87
CA VAL A 198 0.10 7.71 9.74
C VAL A 198 1.12 7.63 8.61
N PHE A 199 1.34 6.44 8.09
CA PHE A 199 2.15 6.21 6.90
C PHE A 199 1.35 6.54 5.64
N VAL A 200 2.00 7.18 4.68
CA VAL A 200 1.45 7.41 3.34
C VAL A 200 2.04 6.41 2.37
N ALA A 201 1.20 5.64 1.67
CA ALA A 201 1.62 4.83 0.54
C ALA A 201 1.48 5.64 -0.74
N HIS A 202 2.61 6.08 -1.30
CA HIS A 202 2.64 6.80 -2.56
C HIS A 202 2.61 5.85 -3.75
N CYS A 203 1.51 5.89 -4.52
CA CYS A 203 1.24 5.02 -5.66
C CYS A 203 1.29 5.83 -6.98
N PRO A 204 2.48 6.30 -7.42
CA PRO A 204 2.56 7.28 -8.50
C PRO A 204 2.06 6.76 -9.85
N GLU A 205 2.23 5.47 -10.14
CA GLU A 205 1.79 4.87 -11.39
C GLU A 205 0.27 4.79 -11.48
N SER A 206 -0.37 4.24 -10.45
CA SER A 206 -1.82 4.17 -10.33
C SER A 206 -2.45 5.57 -10.42
N ASN A 207 -1.93 6.51 -9.63
CA ASN A 207 -2.41 7.90 -9.63
C ASN A 207 -2.42 8.53 -11.04
N LEU A 208 -1.43 8.19 -11.88
CA LEU A 208 -1.37 8.65 -13.26
C LEU A 208 -2.33 7.87 -14.18
N ASN A 209 -2.34 6.54 -14.08
CA ASN A 209 -3.10 5.67 -14.97
C ASN A 209 -4.61 5.91 -14.88
N ILE A 210 -5.12 6.13 -13.67
CA ILE A 210 -6.54 6.36 -13.43
C ILE A 210 -6.89 7.84 -13.22
N ALA A 211 -5.95 8.73 -13.59
CA ALA A 211 -6.10 10.19 -13.56
C ALA A 211 -6.52 10.74 -12.20
N SER A 212 -6.01 10.15 -11.10
CA SER A 212 -6.31 10.60 -9.73
C SER A 212 -5.63 11.94 -9.43
N GLY A 213 -4.35 12.10 -9.76
CA GLY A 213 -3.63 13.36 -9.56
C GLY A 213 -2.17 13.20 -9.11
N MET A 214 -1.60 14.27 -8.55
CA MET A 214 -0.21 14.34 -8.11
C MET A 214 -0.12 14.64 -6.61
N ALA A 215 0.28 13.67 -5.80
CA ALA A 215 0.41 13.83 -4.35
C ALA A 215 1.57 14.76 -3.96
N PRO A 216 1.41 15.60 -2.90
CA PRO A 216 2.41 16.57 -2.44
C PRO A 216 3.53 15.93 -1.61
N ILE A 217 4.17 14.89 -2.13
CA ILE A 217 5.10 14.02 -1.38
C ILE A 217 6.26 14.80 -0.76
N ARG A 218 6.83 15.80 -1.46
CA ARG A 218 7.88 16.64 -0.88
C ARG A 218 7.38 17.38 0.38
N LYS A 219 6.12 17.81 0.41
CA LYS A 219 5.53 18.45 1.59
C LYS A 219 5.46 17.45 2.75
N TYR A 220 5.00 16.24 2.50
CA TYR A 220 4.92 15.19 3.53
C TYR A 220 6.29 14.87 4.12
N LEU A 221 7.29 14.65 3.28
CA LEU A 221 8.66 14.37 3.73
C LEU A 221 9.25 15.53 4.56
N ASN A 222 9.02 16.78 4.14
CA ASN A 222 9.51 17.96 4.88
C ASN A 222 8.84 18.11 6.25
N LEU A 223 7.61 17.62 6.42
CA LEU A 223 6.88 17.60 7.69
C LEU A 223 7.23 16.39 8.57
N GLY A 224 8.08 15.48 8.09
CA GLY A 224 8.46 14.25 8.79
C GLY A 224 7.41 13.13 8.70
N ILE A 225 6.39 13.27 7.84
CA ILE A 225 5.43 12.19 7.57
C ILE A 225 6.16 11.07 6.83
N LYS A 226 6.01 9.85 7.31
CA LYS A 226 6.62 8.66 6.70
C LYS A 226 5.90 8.30 5.41
N VAL A 227 6.67 8.14 4.34
CA VAL A 227 6.16 7.80 3.01
C VAL A 227 6.85 6.56 2.48
N GLY A 228 6.07 5.54 2.14
CA GLY A 228 6.53 4.36 1.40
C GLY A 228 6.08 4.41 -0.07
N LEU A 229 6.73 3.64 -0.93
CA LEU A 229 6.28 3.43 -2.31
C LEU A 229 5.27 2.29 -2.37
N GLY A 230 4.19 2.50 -3.10
CA GLY A 230 3.19 1.49 -3.44
C GLY A 230 3.16 1.21 -4.94
N SER A 231 2.92 -0.04 -5.31
CA SER A 231 2.69 -0.45 -6.70
C SER A 231 1.24 -0.27 -7.11
N ASP A 232 0.33 -0.54 -6.17
CA ASP A 232 -1.12 -0.49 -6.39
C ASP A 232 -1.57 -1.25 -7.66
N VAL A 233 -1.07 -2.47 -7.80
CA VAL A 233 -1.49 -3.37 -8.88
C VAL A 233 -2.93 -3.82 -8.62
N ALA A 234 -3.91 -3.66 -9.55
CA ALA A 234 -3.77 -3.36 -10.98
C ALA A 234 -4.12 -1.90 -11.39
N GLY A 235 -4.22 -0.92 -10.49
CA GLY A 235 -4.19 0.50 -10.89
C GLY A 235 -2.82 0.86 -11.44
N GLY A 236 -1.74 0.41 -10.79
CA GLY A 236 -0.39 0.31 -11.35
C GLY A 236 -0.21 -0.94 -12.20
N SER A 237 0.76 -0.95 -13.11
CA SER A 237 0.97 -2.02 -14.10
C SER A 237 2.01 -3.07 -13.67
N SER A 238 2.73 -2.87 -12.56
CA SER A 238 3.78 -3.80 -12.14
C SER A 238 4.14 -3.68 -10.66
N LEU A 239 4.73 -4.72 -10.09
CA LEU A 239 5.25 -4.74 -8.71
C LEU A 239 6.62 -4.04 -8.56
N SER A 240 7.13 -3.37 -9.60
CA SER A 240 8.47 -2.79 -9.59
C SER A 240 8.56 -1.50 -8.77
N LEU A 241 9.17 -1.55 -7.59
CA LEU A 241 9.50 -0.36 -6.80
C LEU A 241 10.51 0.56 -7.49
N LEU A 242 11.35 0.04 -8.39
CA LEU A 242 12.22 0.88 -9.22
C LEU A 242 11.41 1.76 -10.16
N LYS A 243 10.39 1.19 -10.81
CA LYS A 243 9.46 1.94 -11.65
C LYS A 243 8.67 2.95 -10.84
N ALA A 244 8.11 2.55 -9.71
CA ALA A 244 7.39 3.46 -8.80
C ALA A 244 8.27 4.63 -8.35
N GLY A 245 9.52 4.37 -7.93
CA GLY A 245 10.47 5.41 -7.52
C GLY A 245 10.86 6.36 -8.66
N ASN A 246 11.05 5.85 -9.89
CA ASN A 246 11.29 6.69 -11.06
C ASN A 246 10.08 7.60 -11.36
N LEU A 247 8.88 7.04 -11.37
CA LEU A 247 7.65 7.81 -11.58
C LEU A 247 7.42 8.83 -10.46
N ALA A 248 7.68 8.50 -9.20
CA ALA A 248 7.60 9.45 -8.09
C ALA A 248 8.48 10.68 -8.33
N ARG A 249 9.71 10.49 -8.83
CA ARG A 249 10.62 11.60 -9.20
C ARG A 249 10.05 12.43 -10.36
N GLN A 250 9.54 11.79 -11.41
CA GLN A 250 8.98 12.48 -12.57
C GLN A 250 7.73 13.29 -12.20
N VAL A 251 6.81 12.69 -11.42
CA VAL A 251 5.61 13.34 -10.91
C VAL A 251 5.97 14.52 -10.02
N SER A 252 6.97 14.39 -9.13
CA SER A 252 7.39 15.49 -8.26
C SER A 252 7.98 16.68 -9.03
N LYS A 253 8.63 16.45 -10.19
CA LYS A 253 9.08 17.53 -11.08
C LYS A 253 7.91 18.26 -11.72
N ARG A 254 6.86 17.52 -12.12
CA ARG A 254 5.62 18.14 -12.65
C ARG A 254 4.88 18.91 -11.57
N TYR A 255 4.77 18.35 -10.34
CA TYR A 255 4.20 19.04 -9.19
C TYR A 255 4.93 20.36 -8.92
N TRP A 256 6.26 20.34 -8.87
CA TRP A 256 7.09 21.52 -8.71
C TRP A 256 6.88 22.55 -9.83
N ARG A 257 6.79 22.09 -11.07
CA ARG A 257 6.67 23.00 -12.22
C ARG A 257 5.30 23.66 -12.34
N TYR A 258 4.23 22.92 -12.03
CA TYR A 258 2.87 23.34 -12.37
C TYR A 258 1.96 23.64 -11.16
N ILE A 259 2.30 23.17 -9.96
CA ILE A 259 1.47 23.30 -8.76
C ILE A 259 2.15 24.15 -7.69
N ASP A 260 3.37 23.80 -7.25
CA ASP A 260 4.06 24.52 -6.17
C ASP A 260 5.58 24.54 -6.41
N SER A 261 6.06 25.65 -6.96
CA SER A 261 7.49 25.88 -7.26
C SER A 261 8.39 25.97 -6.02
N ASN A 262 7.82 26.14 -4.82
CA ASN A 262 8.58 26.14 -3.56
C ASN A 262 8.94 24.74 -3.08
N ARG A 263 8.36 23.70 -3.66
CA ARG A 263 8.55 22.29 -3.29
C ARG A 263 9.55 21.61 -4.21
N LYS A 264 10.85 21.70 -3.92
CA LYS A 264 11.90 21.07 -4.74
C LYS A 264 11.57 19.61 -5.08
N PRO A 265 11.82 19.17 -6.33
CA PRO A 265 11.55 17.78 -6.75
C PRO A 265 12.28 16.73 -5.90
N LEU A 266 11.71 15.52 -5.86
CA LEU A 266 12.33 14.37 -5.22
C LEU A 266 13.65 14.00 -5.92
N GLN A 267 14.66 13.69 -5.12
CA GLN A 267 15.95 13.19 -5.57
C GLN A 267 16.01 11.65 -5.46
N THR A 268 17.04 11.04 -6.04
CA THR A 268 17.26 9.58 -5.94
C THR A 268 17.30 9.10 -4.50
N LYS A 269 17.99 9.83 -3.61
CA LYS A 269 18.07 9.51 -2.18
C LYS A 269 16.70 9.49 -1.49
N ASP A 270 15.79 10.38 -1.87
CA ASP A 270 14.43 10.44 -1.29
C ASP A 270 13.63 9.19 -1.65
N VAL A 271 13.57 8.84 -2.94
CA VAL A 271 12.82 7.65 -3.39
C VAL A 271 13.47 6.35 -2.95
N PHE A 272 14.81 6.33 -2.80
CA PHE A 272 15.52 5.20 -2.22
C PHE A 272 15.14 5.01 -0.74
N ALA A 273 15.11 6.09 0.04
CA ALA A 273 14.64 6.03 1.42
C ALA A 273 13.18 5.59 1.53
N MET A 274 12.30 6.07 0.65
CA MET A 274 10.90 5.63 0.58
C MET A 274 10.76 4.14 0.24
N ALA A 275 11.63 3.61 -0.62
CA ALA A 275 11.66 2.19 -1.00
C ALA A 275 12.33 1.29 0.06
N THR A 276 13.05 1.84 1.01
CA THR A 276 13.84 1.10 2.01
C THR A 276 13.46 1.50 3.43
N ILE A 277 14.24 2.35 4.09
CA ILE A 277 14.12 2.63 5.52
C ILE A 277 12.79 3.26 5.92
N GLN A 278 12.20 4.15 5.10
CA GLN A 278 10.91 4.76 5.44
C GLN A 278 9.77 3.78 5.26
N GLY A 279 9.61 3.17 4.08
CA GLY A 279 8.59 2.15 3.84
C GLY A 279 8.77 0.94 4.74
N GLY A 280 10.01 0.49 4.92
CA GLY A 280 10.38 -0.61 5.81
C GLY A 280 10.00 -0.38 7.28
N SER A 281 10.04 0.86 7.75
CA SER A 281 9.71 1.19 9.15
C SER A 281 8.24 0.91 9.52
N PHE A 282 7.36 0.73 8.54
CA PHE A 282 6.00 0.21 8.78
C PHE A 282 6.02 -1.23 9.31
N PHE A 283 6.99 -2.01 8.90
CA PHE A 283 7.18 -3.41 9.30
C PHE A 283 8.11 -3.60 10.50
N GLY A 284 8.58 -2.52 11.09
CA GLY A 284 9.54 -2.53 12.20
C GLY A 284 10.94 -2.10 11.78
N LYS A 285 11.97 -2.75 12.33
CA LYS A 285 13.38 -2.46 11.98
C LYS A 285 13.76 -3.14 10.67
N THR A 286 13.35 -2.55 9.55
CA THR A 286 13.53 -3.09 8.19
C THR A 286 14.03 -2.01 7.23
N GLY A 287 14.72 -2.41 6.17
CA GLY A 287 15.17 -1.53 5.09
C GLY A 287 16.48 -0.78 5.37
N SER A 288 17.31 -1.30 6.28
CA SER A 288 18.63 -0.74 6.60
C SER A 288 19.62 -1.85 6.96
N PHE A 289 20.92 -1.58 6.78
CA PHE A 289 22.03 -2.42 7.23
C PHE A 289 22.51 -2.08 8.66
N LEU A 290 21.81 -1.23 9.39
CA LEU A 290 22.14 -0.90 10.76
C LEU A 290 21.96 -2.13 11.68
N LYS A 291 22.80 -2.22 12.72
CA LYS A 291 22.71 -3.29 13.71
C LYS A 291 21.32 -3.38 14.33
N GLY A 292 20.75 -4.58 14.36
CA GLY A 292 19.42 -4.86 14.91
C GLY A 292 18.27 -4.68 13.91
N TYR A 293 18.59 -4.39 12.63
CA TYR A 293 17.62 -4.45 11.54
C TYR A 293 17.53 -5.87 10.97
N ASP A 294 16.36 -6.23 10.48
CA ASP A 294 16.16 -7.50 9.76
C ASP A 294 17.03 -7.52 8.49
N ALA A 295 17.62 -8.68 8.22
CA ALA A 295 18.45 -8.89 7.04
C ALA A 295 17.60 -9.12 5.77
N ASP A 296 16.92 -8.07 5.34
CA ASP A 296 16.19 -8.01 4.08
C ASP A 296 17.15 -7.39 3.02
N ILE A 297 17.66 -8.23 2.14
CA ILE A 297 18.75 -7.87 1.22
C ILE A 297 18.40 -8.31 -0.20
N VAL A 298 18.56 -7.40 -1.16
CA VAL A 298 18.45 -7.70 -2.60
C VAL A 298 19.81 -7.44 -3.25
N VAL A 299 20.42 -8.48 -3.81
CA VAL A 299 21.68 -8.39 -4.56
C VAL A 299 21.36 -8.20 -6.03
N VAL A 300 21.81 -7.09 -6.59
CA VAL A 300 21.49 -6.66 -7.95
C VAL A 300 22.71 -6.73 -8.84
N ASP A 301 22.57 -7.36 -10.01
CA ASP A 301 23.54 -7.29 -11.09
C ASP A 301 23.16 -6.15 -12.03
N ASP A 302 23.92 -5.07 -12.03
CA ASP A 302 23.74 -3.92 -12.90
C ASP A 302 24.68 -3.91 -14.12
N SER A 303 25.40 -5.00 -14.39
CA SER A 303 26.32 -5.13 -15.52
C SER A 303 25.65 -4.92 -16.89
N SER A 304 24.35 -5.21 -17.00
CA SER A 304 23.55 -4.94 -18.19
C SER A 304 23.28 -3.44 -18.42
N LEU A 305 23.45 -2.60 -17.39
CA LEU A 305 23.28 -1.15 -17.48
C LEU A 305 24.56 -0.49 -17.98
N ARG A 306 24.93 -0.78 -19.23
CA ARG A 306 26.18 -0.32 -19.86
C ARG A 306 26.35 1.18 -19.81
N THR A 307 27.58 1.64 -19.59
CA THR A 307 28.00 3.04 -19.57
C THR A 307 29.38 3.20 -20.19
N THR A 308 29.68 4.39 -20.70
CA THR A 308 30.96 4.74 -21.32
C THR A 308 31.93 5.37 -20.32
N ARG A 309 31.52 5.56 -19.07
CA ARG A 309 32.33 6.16 -18.02
C ARG A 309 32.18 5.40 -16.71
N ASP A 310 33.16 5.54 -15.82
CA ASP A 310 33.05 5.04 -14.47
C ASP A 310 32.00 5.83 -13.69
N LEU A 311 31.22 5.13 -12.88
CA LEU A 311 30.15 5.68 -12.09
C LEU A 311 30.43 5.45 -10.60
N ASN A 312 30.19 6.46 -9.79
CA ASN A 312 30.14 6.31 -8.35
C ASN A 312 28.82 5.59 -7.92
N LEU A 313 28.73 5.20 -6.67
CA LEU A 313 27.59 4.45 -6.15
C LEU A 313 26.26 5.20 -6.31
N SER A 314 26.24 6.51 -6.08
CA SER A 314 25.03 7.35 -6.22
C SER A 314 24.52 7.38 -7.67
N GLU A 315 25.45 7.50 -8.62
CA GLU A 315 25.13 7.47 -10.05
C GLU A 315 24.62 6.08 -10.51
N ARG A 316 25.23 5.00 -9.99
CA ARG A 316 24.75 3.62 -10.24
C ARG A 316 23.34 3.43 -9.69
N LEU A 317 23.08 3.90 -8.46
CA LEU A 317 21.76 3.84 -7.87
C LEU A 317 20.72 4.65 -8.69
N GLU A 318 21.08 5.84 -9.15
CA GLU A 318 20.20 6.62 -10.01
C GLU A 318 19.87 5.90 -11.32
N ARG A 319 20.87 5.32 -11.97
CA ARG A 319 20.67 4.51 -13.18
C ARG A 319 19.78 3.30 -12.91
N LEU A 320 19.94 2.68 -11.75
CA LEU A 320 19.07 1.55 -11.35
C LEU A 320 17.59 1.97 -11.33
N PHE A 321 17.25 3.14 -10.79
CA PHE A 321 15.85 3.63 -10.81
C PHE A 321 15.34 3.93 -12.23
N TYR A 322 16.19 4.43 -13.13
CA TYR A 322 15.76 4.76 -14.50
C TYR A 322 15.76 3.57 -15.46
N LEU A 323 16.71 2.67 -15.32
CA LEU A 323 17.00 1.60 -16.28
C LEU A 323 16.87 0.20 -15.68
N GLY A 324 16.59 0.09 -14.39
CA GLY A 324 16.69 -1.14 -13.60
C GLY A 324 15.74 -2.27 -13.99
N LEU A 325 14.75 -2.01 -14.84
CA LEU A 325 13.95 -3.09 -15.48
C LEU A 325 14.80 -4.03 -16.33
N ARG A 326 16.04 -3.63 -16.67
CA ARG A 326 17.04 -4.44 -17.37
C ARG A 326 18.05 -5.08 -16.42
N SER A 327 18.03 -4.75 -15.12
CA SER A 327 18.90 -5.35 -14.12
C SER A 327 18.41 -6.72 -13.70
N ARG A 328 19.31 -7.53 -13.16
CA ARG A 328 19.01 -8.89 -12.71
C ARG A 328 19.16 -9.00 -11.20
N ILE A 329 18.16 -9.53 -10.53
CA ILE A 329 18.30 -9.94 -9.13
C ILE A 329 19.14 -11.22 -9.10
N LYS A 330 20.32 -11.18 -8.45
CA LYS A 330 21.20 -12.33 -8.28
C LYS A 330 20.87 -13.15 -7.04
N ALA A 331 20.39 -12.49 -6.00
CA ALA A 331 19.97 -13.13 -4.77
C ALA A 331 19.02 -12.21 -4.01
N LYS A 332 18.11 -12.80 -3.27
CA LYS A 332 17.19 -12.09 -2.38
C LYS A 332 17.13 -12.83 -1.05
N PHE A 333 17.31 -12.08 0.03
CA PHE A 333 17.22 -12.58 1.40
C PHE A 333 16.13 -11.79 2.12
N ILE A 334 15.33 -12.48 2.91
CA ILE A 334 14.29 -11.89 3.78
C ILE A 334 14.46 -12.47 5.17
N GLN A 335 14.66 -11.61 6.17
CA GLN A 335 15.01 -12.02 7.54
C GLN A 335 16.17 -13.04 7.57
N GLY A 336 17.15 -12.85 6.68
CA GLY A 336 18.31 -13.75 6.53
C GLY A 336 18.03 -15.05 5.76
N ASN A 337 16.79 -15.41 5.47
CA ASN A 337 16.46 -16.57 4.65
C ASN A 337 16.65 -16.23 3.17
N ARG A 338 17.37 -17.10 2.45
CA ARG A 338 17.49 -16.94 1.00
C ARG A 338 16.17 -17.34 0.31
N ILE A 339 15.63 -16.43 -0.51
CA ILE A 339 14.37 -16.59 -1.26
C ILE A 339 14.65 -16.83 -2.76
N LEU A 340 15.71 -16.19 -3.27
CA LEU A 340 16.23 -16.38 -4.64
C LEU A 340 17.74 -16.65 -4.62
#